data_9ed8d46aaeddb105f97af7db7e1220d8
#
_entry.id   9ed8d46aaeddb105f97af7db7e1220d8
#
_cell.length_a   1.000
_cell.length_b   1.000
_cell.length_c   1.000
_cell.angle_alpha   90.00
_cell.angle_beta   90.00
_cell.angle_gamma   90.00
#
_symmetry.space_group_name_H-M   'P 1'
#
loop_
_entity.id
_entity.type
_entity.pdbx_description
1 polymer ?
#
loop_
_entity_poly.entity_id
_entity_poly.type
_entity_poly.pdbx_seq_one_letter_code
_entity_poly.pdbx_strand_id
1 'polypeptide(L)'
;MNLRNFFLAAGIAAVAVPVWGQKAPEPYGLTPSARQVEWYNREMIAFFHFGINTFEEYVNEGDGRAPAAIFNPTALDCGQWMRTLQSAGIPSAIITAKHADGFCLWPSKYTDYGVKNSAWKNGKGDVVREFVDACEEYGIKAGIYLGPHDRHEHLSPLYTTEKYKQYYGHQLEELMGDYGKVWETWWDGAGADELTTPVYTHWYKIVREKQPDCVIFGTKNSYPFADVRWMGNESGKAGDPCWSTTDSVCVRDEWKNYEGLNEGVKGGDAYIPAETDVSIRPSWFYHAEEDSRVKSVKELWDIYCTSVGHNSVLLLNFPPDRRGLIHPTDSLHAALLKQGLDETFVG
;
A
#
# COMPACT_ATOMS: atom_id res chain seq x y z
N MET A 1 -55.61 -32.19 57.78
CA MET A 1 -56.27 -31.80 56.56
C MET A 1 -55.19 -31.24 55.65
N ASN A 2 -54.69 -32.03 54.68
CA ASN A 2 -53.54 -31.71 53.83
C ASN A 2 -54.01 -31.09 52.51
N LEU A 3 -53.64 -29.89 52.26
CA LEU A 3 -53.77 -29.25 50.91
C LEU A 3 -52.54 -29.57 50.10
N ARG A 4 -52.74 -30.37 49.05
CA ARG A 4 -51.71 -30.61 48.01
C ARG A 4 -51.76 -29.49 46.95
N ASN A 5 -50.66 -28.82 46.81
CA ASN A 5 -50.43 -27.83 45.73
C ASN A 5 -50.21 -28.58 44.42
N PHE A 6 -51.05 -28.35 43.44
CA PHE A 6 -50.84 -28.72 42.04
C PHE A 6 -50.10 -27.57 41.36
N PHE A 7 -48.84 -27.83 40.98
CA PHE A 7 -48.13 -26.96 40.03
C PHE A 7 -48.41 -27.43 38.60
N LEU A 8 -49.13 -26.63 37.83
CA LEU A 8 -49.24 -26.82 36.39
C LEU A 8 -47.95 -26.29 35.73
N ALA A 9 -47.12 -27.18 35.21
CA ALA A 9 -46.02 -26.80 34.33
C ALA A 9 -46.58 -26.58 32.93
N ALA A 10 -46.71 -25.33 32.53
CA ALA A 10 -46.97 -24.93 31.13
C ALA A 10 -45.65 -25.07 30.34
N GLY A 11 -45.51 -26.14 29.57
CA GLY A 11 -44.41 -26.29 28.63
C GLY A 11 -44.58 -25.33 27.45
N ILE A 12 -43.71 -24.35 27.37
CA ILE A 12 -43.57 -23.52 26.15
C ILE A 12 -42.84 -24.38 25.12
N ALA A 13 -43.57 -24.96 24.16
CA ALA A 13 -42.99 -25.57 22.99
C ALA A 13 -42.39 -24.43 22.09
N ALA A 14 -41.10 -24.28 22.14
CA ALA A 14 -40.37 -23.42 21.19
C ALA A 14 -40.51 -24.07 19.80
N VAL A 15 -41.40 -23.52 18.97
CA VAL A 15 -41.44 -23.87 17.55
C VAL A 15 -40.19 -23.27 16.91
N ALA A 16 -39.18 -24.11 16.68
CA ALA A 16 -38.06 -23.74 15.85
C ALA A 16 -38.55 -23.56 14.41
N VAL A 17 -38.88 -22.33 14.04
CA VAL A 17 -39.11 -21.97 12.63
C VAL A 17 -37.76 -22.12 11.94
N PRO A 18 -37.60 -22.99 10.93
CA PRO A 18 -36.37 -23.03 10.16
C PRO A 18 -36.22 -21.66 9.51
N VAL A 19 -35.23 -20.91 9.93
CA VAL A 19 -34.78 -19.72 9.21
C VAL A 19 -34.19 -20.23 7.90
N TRP A 20 -34.99 -20.37 6.89
CA TRP A 20 -34.53 -20.55 5.54
C TRP A 20 -33.69 -19.29 5.25
N GLY A 21 -32.38 -19.48 5.14
CA GLY A 21 -31.48 -18.39 4.84
C GLY A 21 -32.03 -17.65 3.60
N GLN A 22 -32.46 -16.41 3.79
CA GLN A 22 -32.87 -15.61 2.65
C GLN A 22 -31.69 -15.58 1.69
N LYS A 23 -31.91 -16.02 0.44
CA LYS A 23 -30.92 -15.86 -0.60
C LYS A 23 -30.54 -14.38 -0.63
N ALA A 24 -29.26 -14.07 -0.57
CA ALA A 24 -28.81 -12.69 -0.68
C ALA A 24 -29.43 -12.07 -1.95
N PRO A 25 -29.88 -10.83 -1.91
CA PRO A 25 -30.37 -10.15 -3.11
C PRO A 25 -29.31 -10.16 -4.19
N GLU A 26 -29.73 -10.24 -5.44
CA GLU A 26 -28.77 -10.13 -6.56
C GLU A 26 -28.09 -8.76 -6.50
N PRO A 27 -26.79 -8.69 -6.78
CA PRO A 27 -26.05 -7.43 -6.77
C PRO A 27 -26.69 -6.39 -7.71
N TYR A 28 -26.72 -5.15 -7.28
CA TYR A 28 -27.18 -4.04 -8.11
C TYR A 28 -25.98 -3.24 -8.65
N GLY A 29 -25.86 -3.14 -9.98
CA GLY A 29 -24.77 -2.42 -10.64
C GLY A 29 -23.45 -3.20 -10.67
N LEU A 30 -22.35 -2.48 -10.76
CA LEU A 30 -21.01 -3.05 -10.76
C LEU A 30 -20.63 -3.61 -9.38
N THR A 31 -20.00 -4.77 -9.38
CA THR A 31 -19.54 -5.43 -8.16
C THR A 31 -18.01 -5.48 -8.11
N PRO A 32 -17.42 -5.34 -6.91
CA PRO A 32 -15.99 -5.55 -6.74
C PRO A 32 -15.59 -6.99 -7.05
N SER A 33 -14.37 -7.19 -7.52
CA SER A 33 -13.72 -8.50 -7.55
C SER A 33 -13.39 -8.96 -6.13
N ALA A 34 -13.17 -10.29 -5.95
CA ALA A 34 -12.81 -10.84 -4.64
C ALA A 34 -11.55 -10.16 -4.04
N ARG A 35 -10.52 -9.87 -4.87
CA ARG A 35 -9.32 -9.17 -4.41
C ARG A 35 -9.58 -7.72 -3.97
N GLN A 36 -10.49 -7.01 -4.66
CA GLN A 36 -10.90 -5.66 -4.25
C GLN A 36 -11.69 -5.66 -2.94
N VAL A 37 -12.54 -6.67 -2.71
CA VAL A 37 -13.24 -6.83 -1.42
C VAL A 37 -12.24 -7.11 -0.30
N GLU A 38 -11.28 -8.02 -0.51
CA GLU A 38 -10.23 -8.30 0.48
C GLU A 38 -9.40 -7.07 0.78
N TRP A 39 -9.03 -6.29 -0.24
CA TRP A 39 -8.27 -5.05 -0.12
C TRP A 39 -9.06 -3.98 0.65
N TYR A 40 -10.31 -3.76 0.28
CA TYR A 40 -11.17 -2.74 0.92
C TYR A 40 -11.39 -3.00 2.42
N ASN A 41 -11.50 -4.27 2.81
CA ASN A 41 -11.68 -4.66 4.22
C ASN A 41 -10.43 -4.43 5.09
N ARG A 42 -9.32 -3.96 4.52
CA ARG A 42 -8.11 -3.63 5.30
C ARG A 42 -8.23 -2.29 6.01
N GLU A 43 -9.01 -1.35 5.50
CA GLU A 43 -9.15 0.03 5.96
C GLU A 43 -7.84 0.80 5.96
N MET A 44 -6.77 0.25 6.54
CA MET A 44 -5.44 0.85 6.60
C MET A 44 -4.36 -0.12 6.10
N ILE A 45 -3.43 0.44 5.34
CA ILE A 45 -2.23 -0.20 4.83
C ILE A 45 -1.03 0.64 5.28
N ALA A 46 0.06 0.02 5.71
CA ALA A 46 1.30 0.75 5.97
C ALA A 46 2.13 0.89 4.70
N PHE A 47 2.79 2.01 4.54
CA PHE A 47 3.80 2.23 3.52
C PHE A 47 5.16 2.40 4.19
N PHE A 48 6.21 1.83 3.62
CA PHE A 48 7.57 1.99 4.11
C PHE A 48 8.44 2.56 3.00
N HIS A 49 8.65 3.88 3.03
CA HIS A 49 9.66 4.52 2.21
C HIS A 49 11.01 4.36 2.89
N PHE A 50 11.78 3.41 2.39
CA PHE A 50 13.13 3.13 2.84
C PHE A 50 14.02 2.91 1.60
N GLY A 51 15.21 3.47 1.60
CA GLY A 51 16.08 3.38 0.43
C GLY A 51 17.29 4.29 0.57
N ILE A 52 17.96 4.57 -0.55
CA ILE A 52 19.15 5.41 -0.55
C ILE A 52 18.85 6.83 -0.07
N ASN A 53 17.65 7.35 -0.36
CA ASN A 53 17.20 8.69 0.05
C ASN A 53 17.14 8.87 1.58
N THR A 54 16.96 7.78 2.35
CA THR A 54 17.09 7.80 3.82
C THR A 54 18.51 8.19 4.28
N PHE A 55 19.51 7.95 3.45
CA PHE A 55 20.93 8.19 3.75
C PHE A 55 21.49 9.47 3.11
N GLU A 56 20.76 10.09 2.21
CA GLU A 56 21.07 11.42 1.68
C GLU A 56 20.56 12.53 2.61
N GLU A 57 21.13 13.73 2.47
CA GLU A 57 20.66 14.89 3.23
C GLU A 57 19.52 15.58 2.46
N TYR A 58 18.35 15.72 3.09
CA TYR A 58 17.19 16.49 2.60
C TYR A 58 16.65 16.10 1.21
N VAL A 59 16.67 14.82 0.86
CA VAL A 59 16.21 14.36 -0.45
C VAL A 59 14.98 13.47 -0.32
N ASN A 60 13.81 13.95 -0.75
CA ASN A 60 12.62 13.11 -0.88
C ASN A 60 12.65 12.23 -2.13
N GLU A 61 13.30 12.74 -3.18
CA GLU A 61 13.44 12.02 -4.44
C GLU A 61 14.86 12.23 -4.98
N GLY A 62 15.74 11.25 -4.74
CA GLY A 62 17.10 11.25 -5.24
C GLY A 62 17.19 11.34 -6.76
N ASP A 63 18.31 11.87 -7.25
CA ASP A 63 18.55 12.05 -8.69
C ASP A 63 19.18 10.82 -9.39
N GLY A 64 19.34 9.72 -8.66
CA GLY A 64 19.92 8.48 -9.16
C GLY A 64 21.45 8.47 -9.23
N ARG A 65 22.13 9.46 -8.61
CA ARG A 65 23.60 9.59 -8.63
C ARG A 65 24.28 9.29 -7.30
N ALA A 66 23.52 9.17 -6.23
CA ALA A 66 24.09 8.86 -4.91
C ALA A 66 24.89 7.55 -4.97
N PRO A 67 26.11 7.51 -4.41
CA PRO A 67 26.89 6.27 -4.38
C PRO A 67 26.14 5.16 -3.63
N ALA A 68 25.95 3.98 -4.21
CA ALA A 68 25.30 2.85 -3.57
C ALA A 68 25.90 2.51 -2.19
N ALA A 69 27.20 2.78 -2.01
CA ALA A 69 27.93 2.54 -0.77
C ALA A 69 27.41 3.32 0.46
N ILE A 70 26.67 4.43 0.28
CA ILE A 70 26.12 5.17 1.43
C ILE A 70 24.96 4.44 2.11
N PHE A 71 24.29 3.52 1.41
CA PHE A 71 23.23 2.71 2.00
C PHE A 71 23.83 1.70 2.99
N ASN A 72 23.64 1.97 4.28
CA ASN A 72 24.24 1.14 5.34
C ASN A 72 23.41 1.19 6.64
N PRO A 73 22.21 0.62 6.68
CA PRO A 73 21.45 0.54 7.93
C PRO A 73 22.19 -0.27 8.98
N THR A 74 22.30 0.26 10.20
CA THR A 74 23.12 -0.31 11.26
C THR A 74 22.40 -1.36 12.10
N ALA A 75 21.05 -1.39 12.05
CA ALA A 75 20.22 -2.23 12.91
C ALA A 75 18.87 -2.58 12.25
N LEU A 76 18.87 -2.84 10.93
CA LEU A 76 17.63 -3.18 10.23
C LEU A 76 16.89 -4.31 10.94
N ASP A 77 15.64 -4.07 11.32
CA ASP A 77 14.73 -5.04 11.94
C ASP A 77 13.31 -4.88 11.37
N CYS A 78 13.02 -5.59 10.30
CA CYS A 78 11.68 -5.63 9.72
C CYS A 78 10.63 -6.23 10.67
N GLY A 79 11.04 -7.07 11.62
CA GLY A 79 10.18 -7.55 12.69
C GLY A 79 9.71 -6.41 13.62
N GLN A 80 10.57 -5.40 13.89
CA GLN A 80 10.17 -4.21 14.63
C GLN A 80 9.12 -3.39 13.86
N TRP A 81 9.25 -3.31 12.50
CA TRP A 81 8.23 -2.67 11.69
C TRP A 81 6.88 -3.38 11.85
N MET A 82 6.87 -4.72 11.75
CA MET A 82 5.64 -5.51 11.89
C MET A 82 5.03 -5.40 13.30
N ARG A 83 5.84 -5.38 14.36
CA ARG A 83 5.36 -5.12 15.74
C ARG A 83 4.71 -3.75 15.88
N THR A 84 5.25 -2.73 15.20
CA THR A 84 4.61 -1.41 15.11
C THR A 84 3.23 -1.51 14.47
N LEU A 85 3.11 -2.21 13.34
CA LEU A 85 1.84 -2.39 12.65
C LEU A 85 0.81 -3.17 13.48
N GLN A 86 1.22 -4.24 14.17
CA GLN A 86 0.34 -4.96 15.08
C GLN A 86 -0.21 -4.05 16.19
N SER A 87 0.64 -3.19 16.79
CA SER A 87 0.20 -2.24 17.81
C SER A 87 -0.74 -1.16 17.27
N ALA A 88 -0.62 -0.84 15.97
CA ALA A 88 -1.47 0.10 15.25
C ALA A 88 -2.71 -0.55 14.62
N GLY A 89 -2.86 -1.87 14.70
CA GLY A 89 -3.97 -2.60 14.08
C GLY A 89 -3.94 -2.59 12.55
N ILE A 90 -2.78 -2.40 11.92
CA ILE A 90 -2.62 -2.32 10.46
C ILE A 90 -2.28 -3.71 9.92
N PRO A 91 -3.12 -4.33 9.07
CA PRO A 91 -3.00 -5.74 8.68
C PRO A 91 -2.18 -6.00 7.42
N SER A 92 -1.71 -4.95 6.75
CA SER A 92 -0.98 -5.05 5.48
C SER A 92 0.04 -3.94 5.33
N ALA A 93 1.08 -4.19 4.54
CA ALA A 93 2.19 -3.26 4.37
C ALA A 93 2.79 -3.35 2.96
N ILE A 94 3.27 -2.22 2.46
CA ILE A 94 3.96 -2.09 1.17
C ILE A 94 5.35 -1.50 1.42
N ILE A 95 6.38 -2.08 0.79
CA ILE A 95 7.74 -1.53 0.80
C ILE A 95 8.10 -0.93 -0.56
N THR A 96 8.79 0.21 -0.56
CA THR A 96 9.39 0.77 -1.78
C THR A 96 10.63 -0.05 -2.16
N ALA A 97 10.46 -1.15 -2.90
CA ALA A 97 11.57 -1.98 -3.34
C ALA A 97 12.55 -1.20 -4.24
N LYS A 98 12.04 -0.31 -5.07
CA LYS A 98 12.81 0.68 -5.85
C LYS A 98 11.96 1.94 -6.01
N HIS A 99 12.46 3.09 -5.55
CA HIS A 99 11.84 4.40 -5.76
C HIS A 99 12.41 5.08 -7.01
N ALA A 100 11.97 6.30 -7.30
CA ALA A 100 12.36 7.07 -8.49
C ALA A 100 13.88 7.31 -8.66
N ASP A 101 14.67 7.21 -7.57
CA ASP A 101 16.14 7.23 -7.63
C ASP A 101 16.75 6.04 -8.38
N GLY A 102 16.03 4.91 -8.44
CA GLY A 102 16.47 3.68 -9.12
C GLY A 102 17.22 2.69 -8.22
N PHE A 103 17.45 3.01 -6.93
CA PHE A 103 18.18 2.12 -6.01
C PHE A 103 17.34 0.91 -5.62
N CYS A 104 17.84 -0.29 -5.93
CA CYS A 104 17.15 -1.55 -5.64
C CYS A 104 17.45 -2.06 -4.23
N LEU A 105 16.40 -2.28 -3.43
CA LEU A 105 16.52 -2.87 -2.07
C LEU A 105 16.71 -4.39 -2.06
N TRP A 106 16.75 -5.03 -3.23
CA TRP A 106 17.04 -6.45 -3.42
C TRP A 106 18.24 -6.61 -4.39
N PRO A 107 18.94 -7.76 -4.39
CA PRO A 107 20.11 -7.98 -5.24
C PRO A 107 19.71 -8.27 -6.69
N SER A 108 19.01 -7.33 -7.34
CA SER A 108 18.58 -7.47 -8.74
C SER A 108 19.71 -7.87 -9.66
N LYS A 109 19.45 -8.79 -10.60
CA LYS A 109 20.40 -9.23 -11.61
C LYS A 109 20.57 -8.22 -12.75
N TYR A 110 19.69 -7.23 -12.83
CA TYR A 110 19.55 -6.34 -13.99
C TYR A 110 20.13 -4.95 -13.80
N THR A 111 20.53 -4.59 -12.56
CA THR A 111 21.22 -3.33 -12.28
C THR A 111 22.31 -3.54 -11.25
N ASP A 112 23.33 -2.69 -11.30
CA ASP A 112 24.36 -2.60 -10.27
C ASP A 112 24.05 -1.54 -9.21
N TYR A 113 23.00 -0.75 -9.42
CA TYR A 113 22.56 0.28 -8.47
C TYR A 113 21.56 -0.29 -7.46
N GLY A 114 22.08 -0.75 -6.33
CA GLY A 114 21.28 -1.39 -5.29
C GLY A 114 22.09 -1.97 -4.15
N VAL A 115 21.43 -2.71 -3.27
CA VAL A 115 22.01 -3.28 -2.04
C VAL A 115 23.24 -4.16 -2.30
N LYS A 116 23.33 -4.81 -3.45
CA LYS A 116 24.48 -5.66 -3.79
C LYS A 116 25.81 -4.89 -3.92
N ASN A 117 25.75 -3.58 -4.14
CA ASN A 117 26.92 -2.70 -4.21
C ASN A 117 26.96 -1.70 -3.05
N SER A 118 26.13 -1.91 -2.03
CA SER A 118 26.10 -1.10 -0.81
C SER A 118 27.14 -1.57 0.22
N ALA A 119 27.42 -0.73 1.22
CA ALA A 119 28.23 -1.13 2.36
C ALA A 119 27.48 -2.12 3.29
N TRP A 120 26.17 -2.12 3.25
CA TRP A 120 25.34 -2.94 4.12
C TRP A 120 25.54 -4.43 3.87
N LYS A 121 25.84 -5.18 4.94
CA LYS A 121 26.13 -6.64 4.90
C LYS A 121 27.18 -7.01 3.83
N ASN A 122 28.09 -6.08 3.48
CA ASN A 122 29.10 -6.25 2.42
C ASN A 122 28.46 -6.65 1.08
N GLY A 123 27.35 -6.01 0.70
CA GLY A 123 26.60 -6.26 -0.54
C GLY A 123 25.82 -7.58 -0.58
N LYS A 124 25.66 -8.29 0.54
CA LYS A 124 24.94 -9.57 0.63
C LYS A 124 23.56 -9.45 1.25
N GLY A 125 23.09 -8.22 1.48
CA GLY A 125 21.77 -7.97 2.06
C GLY A 125 20.67 -8.02 1.01
N ASP A 126 19.45 -8.28 1.47
CA ASP A 126 18.20 -8.24 0.71
C ASP A 126 17.09 -7.73 1.62
N VAL A 127 16.81 -6.43 1.53
CA VAL A 127 15.81 -5.79 2.41
C VAL A 127 14.40 -6.28 2.07
N VAL A 128 14.13 -6.52 0.78
CA VAL A 128 12.81 -7.02 0.35
C VAL A 128 12.55 -8.41 0.92
N ARG A 129 13.55 -9.28 0.93
CA ARG A 129 13.47 -10.61 1.56
C ARG A 129 13.20 -10.48 3.06
N GLU A 130 13.98 -9.67 3.78
CA GLU A 130 13.78 -9.46 5.21
C GLU A 130 12.39 -8.88 5.53
N PHE A 131 11.86 -8.02 4.65
CA PHE A 131 10.51 -7.48 4.79
C PHE A 131 9.42 -8.54 4.57
N VAL A 132 9.48 -9.31 3.47
CA VAL A 132 8.42 -10.30 3.19
C VAL A 132 8.42 -11.45 4.19
N ASP A 133 9.61 -11.89 4.64
CA ASP A 133 9.75 -12.92 5.68
C ASP A 133 9.16 -12.43 7.01
N ALA A 134 9.41 -11.17 7.40
CA ALA A 134 8.78 -10.56 8.57
C ALA A 134 7.25 -10.43 8.40
N CYS A 135 6.77 -10.02 7.24
CA CYS A 135 5.33 -9.99 6.97
C CYS A 135 4.69 -11.37 7.18
N GLU A 136 5.30 -12.43 6.65
CA GLU A 136 4.81 -13.79 6.82
C GLU A 136 4.82 -14.22 8.29
N GLU A 137 5.92 -13.99 9.02
CA GLU A 137 6.06 -14.33 10.45
C GLU A 137 4.98 -13.66 11.31
N TYR A 138 4.66 -12.40 11.03
CA TYR A 138 3.70 -11.62 11.83
C TYR A 138 2.27 -11.62 11.28
N GLY A 139 2.00 -12.37 10.21
CA GLY A 139 0.68 -12.45 9.59
C GLY A 139 0.20 -11.18 8.90
N ILE A 140 1.13 -10.31 8.49
CA ILE A 140 0.88 -9.08 7.73
C ILE A 140 0.91 -9.40 6.23
N LYS A 141 0.01 -8.84 5.44
CA LYS A 141 0.05 -8.99 3.98
C LYS A 141 1.15 -8.13 3.38
N ALA A 142 2.01 -8.73 2.58
CA ALA A 142 3.11 -8.03 1.93
C ALA A 142 2.72 -7.48 0.56
N GLY A 143 2.96 -6.20 0.35
CA GLY A 143 2.89 -5.53 -0.95
C GLY A 143 4.25 -4.97 -1.36
N ILE A 144 4.44 -4.75 -2.65
CA ILE A 144 5.68 -4.24 -3.23
C ILE A 144 5.39 -3.05 -4.14
N TYR A 145 5.97 -1.91 -3.80
CA TYR A 145 6.07 -0.79 -4.71
C TYR A 145 7.33 -0.96 -5.55
N LEU A 146 7.17 -0.99 -6.86
CA LEU A 146 8.26 -0.87 -7.83
C LEU A 146 7.99 0.38 -8.67
N GLY A 147 8.73 1.47 -8.40
CA GLY A 147 8.55 2.74 -9.11
C GLY A 147 8.78 2.60 -10.62
N PRO A 148 7.79 2.94 -11.46
CA PRO A 148 7.96 2.92 -12.91
C PRO A 148 8.98 3.94 -13.42
N HIS A 149 9.17 5.06 -12.73
CA HIS A 149 10.22 6.03 -13.03
C HIS A 149 11.54 5.60 -12.42
N ASP A 150 12.65 5.73 -13.15
CA ASP A 150 14.00 5.32 -12.71
C ASP A 150 15.03 6.32 -13.23
N ARG A 151 15.40 7.25 -12.36
CA ARG A 151 16.33 8.33 -12.72
C ARG A 151 17.73 7.80 -12.99
N HIS A 152 18.15 6.73 -12.31
CA HIS A 152 19.46 6.12 -12.53
C HIS A 152 19.57 5.56 -13.95
N GLU A 153 18.58 4.79 -14.41
CA GLU A 153 18.55 4.26 -15.77
C GLU A 153 18.45 5.35 -16.82
N HIS A 154 17.73 6.46 -16.54
CA HIS A 154 17.65 7.62 -17.43
C HIS A 154 18.98 8.36 -17.61
N LEU A 155 19.96 8.18 -16.71
CA LEU A 155 21.30 8.72 -16.90
C LEU A 155 22.10 7.95 -17.97
N SER A 156 21.67 6.75 -18.33
CA SER A 156 22.34 5.94 -19.34
C SER A 156 22.17 6.55 -20.73
N PRO A 157 23.25 6.79 -21.48
CA PRO A 157 23.15 7.24 -22.89
C PRO A 157 22.53 6.18 -23.81
N LEU A 158 22.33 4.97 -23.30
CA LEU A 158 21.73 3.84 -24.03
C LEU A 158 20.25 3.64 -23.67
N TYR A 159 19.69 4.53 -22.81
CA TYR A 159 18.28 4.47 -22.44
C TYR A 159 17.38 4.57 -23.67
N THR A 160 16.37 3.73 -23.73
CA THR A 160 15.21 3.83 -24.58
C THR A 160 14.02 3.23 -23.88
N THR A 161 12.82 3.72 -24.12
CA THR A 161 11.59 3.19 -23.51
C THR A 161 11.42 1.67 -23.75
N GLU A 162 11.80 1.16 -24.90
CA GLU A 162 11.70 -0.27 -25.21
C GLU A 162 12.69 -1.11 -24.39
N LYS A 163 13.93 -0.65 -24.21
CA LYS A 163 14.90 -1.31 -23.33
C LYS A 163 14.46 -1.24 -21.88
N TYR A 164 13.95 -0.09 -21.46
CA TYR A 164 13.46 0.11 -20.10
C TYR A 164 12.24 -0.77 -19.81
N LYS A 165 11.34 -0.92 -20.77
CA LYS A 165 10.20 -1.85 -20.65
C LYS A 165 10.65 -3.27 -20.30
N GLN A 166 11.71 -3.78 -20.96
CA GLN A 166 12.27 -5.10 -20.70
C GLN A 166 12.99 -5.13 -19.35
N TYR A 167 13.82 -4.14 -19.07
CA TYR A 167 14.55 -4.00 -17.81
C TYR A 167 13.61 -4.03 -16.60
N TYR A 168 12.59 -3.17 -16.58
CA TYR A 168 11.61 -3.13 -15.52
C TYR A 168 10.76 -4.42 -15.48
N GLY A 169 10.42 -4.98 -16.64
CA GLY A 169 9.73 -6.27 -16.74
C GLY A 169 10.49 -7.39 -16.05
N HIS A 170 11.80 -7.49 -16.24
CA HIS A 170 12.66 -8.46 -15.56
C HIS A 170 12.71 -8.23 -14.05
N GLN A 171 12.74 -6.97 -13.59
CA GLN A 171 12.66 -6.65 -12.17
C GLN A 171 11.31 -7.06 -11.56
N LEU A 172 10.21 -6.88 -12.31
CA LEU A 172 8.90 -7.41 -11.90
C LEU A 172 8.90 -8.94 -11.83
N GLU A 173 9.52 -9.64 -12.80
CA GLU A 173 9.65 -11.10 -12.76
C GLU A 173 10.40 -11.58 -11.50
N GLU A 174 11.48 -10.90 -11.11
CA GLU A 174 12.19 -11.19 -9.85
C GLU A 174 11.27 -10.99 -8.64
N LEU A 175 10.66 -9.81 -8.51
CA LEU A 175 9.88 -9.46 -7.32
C LEU A 175 8.57 -10.25 -7.22
N MET A 176 7.89 -10.48 -8.33
CA MET A 176 6.64 -11.25 -8.34
C MET A 176 6.86 -12.77 -8.30
N GLY A 177 8.06 -13.27 -8.67
CA GLY A 177 8.37 -14.69 -8.74
C GLY A 177 9.11 -15.23 -7.52
N ASP A 178 10.03 -14.46 -6.95
CA ASP A 178 11.01 -14.98 -6.00
C ASP A 178 10.67 -14.62 -4.53
N TYR A 179 9.71 -13.75 -4.25
CA TYR A 179 9.41 -13.19 -2.92
C TYR A 179 8.10 -13.69 -2.30
N GLY A 180 7.59 -14.83 -2.73
CA GLY A 180 6.38 -15.43 -2.18
C GLY A 180 5.11 -14.74 -2.68
N LYS A 181 4.08 -14.68 -1.83
CA LYS A 181 2.80 -14.05 -2.22
C LYS A 181 2.86 -12.54 -2.06
N VAL A 182 2.75 -11.83 -3.18
CA VAL A 182 2.61 -10.38 -3.21
C VAL A 182 1.12 -10.03 -3.29
N TRP A 183 0.63 -9.36 -2.26
CA TRP A 183 -0.79 -9.04 -2.14
C TRP A 183 -1.18 -7.80 -2.92
N GLU A 184 -0.28 -6.80 -3.00
CA GLU A 184 -0.47 -5.56 -3.75
C GLU A 184 0.82 -5.12 -4.43
N THR A 185 0.71 -4.60 -5.65
CA THR A 185 1.82 -3.92 -6.33
C THR A 185 1.41 -2.49 -6.69
N TRP A 186 2.33 -1.56 -6.49
CA TRP A 186 2.09 -0.13 -6.59
C TRP A 186 2.86 0.49 -7.76
N TRP A 187 2.14 1.05 -8.71
CA TRP A 187 2.69 1.71 -9.90
C TRP A 187 2.49 3.22 -9.82
N ASP A 188 3.52 3.92 -9.35
CA ASP A 188 3.55 5.37 -9.26
C ASP A 188 3.58 6.00 -10.66
N GLY A 189 2.79 7.06 -10.83
CA GLY A 189 2.77 7.82 -12.07
C GLY A 189 3.72 9.00 -12.10
N ALA A 190 4.35 9.36 -10.99
CA ALA A 190 5.28 10.49 -10.93
C ALA A 190 6.50 10.23 -11.83
N GLY A 191 6.79 11.16 -12.74
CA GLY A 191 7.93 11.06 -13.66
C GLY A 191 7.83 9.98 -14.75
N ALA A 192 6.71 9.26 -14.86
CA ALA A 192 6.53 8.13 -15.79
C ALA A 192 5.70 8.50 -17.04
N ASP A 193 5.71 9.77 -17.45
CA ASP A 193 4.84 10.30 -18.52
C ASP A 193 5.13 9.70 -19.90
N GLU A 194 6.37 9.25 -20.17
CA GLU A 194 6.74 8.59 -21.41
C GLU A 194 6.30 7.12 -21.49
N LEU A 195 5.88 6.51 -20.38
CA LEU A 195 5.43 5.13 -20.32
C LEU A 195 3.99 5.03 -20.77
N THR A 196 3.79 4.36 -21.87
CA THR A 196 2.49 4.25 -22.55
C THR A 196 1.75 2.95 -22.25
N THR A 197 0.48 2.88 -22.59
CA THR A 197 -0.35 1.68 -22.45
C THR A 197 0.31 0.37 -22.93
N PRO A 198 1.03 0.29 -24.08
CA PRO A 198 1.74 -0.93 -24.47
C PRO A 198 2.83 -1.38 -23.49
N VAL A 199 3.49 -0.45 -22.80
CA VAL A 199 4.48 -0.76 -21.74
C VAL A 199 3.77 -1.40 -20.56
N TYR A 200 2.75 -0.74 -20.03
CA TYR A 200 1.96 -1.27 -18.91
C TYR A 200 1.23 -2.58 -19.25
N THR A 201 0.82 -2.78 -20.50
CA THR A 201 0.26 -4.06 -20.94
C THR A 201 1.25 -5.22 -20.77
N HIS A 202 2.53 -4.98 -21.07
CA HIS A 202 3.58 -5.99 -20.87
C HIS A 202 3.75 -6.31 -19.38
N TRP A 203 3.88 -5.31 -18.53
CA TRP A 203 4.05 -5.46 -17.09
C TRP A 203 2.83 -6.08 -16.41
N TYR A 204 1.63 -5.67 -16.79
CA TYR A 204 0.38 -6.26 -16.32
C TYR A 204 0.32 -7.78 -16.53
N LYS A 205 0.75 -8.26 -17.71
CA LYS A 205 0.79 -9.70 -18.01
C LYS A 205 1.74 -10.43 -17.05
N ILE A 206 2.91 -9.88 -16.76
CA ILE A 206 3.85 -10.47 -15.83
C ILE A 206 3.21 -10.58 -14.43
N VAL A 207 2.62 -9.49 -13.92
CA VAL A 207 1.97 -9.50 -12.61
C VAL A 207 0.84 -10.53 -12.56
N ARG A 208 -0.04 -10.55 -13.55
CA ARG A 208 -1.17 -11.49 -13.55
C ARG A 208 -0.76 -12.96 -13.73
N GLU A 209 0.33 -13.22 -14.45
CA GLU A 209 0.88 -14.58 -14.59
C GLU A 209 1.49 -15.07 -13.27
N LYS A 210 2.28 -14.24 -12.59
CA LYS A 210 2.99 -14.62 -11.37
C LYS A 210 2.12 -14.51 -10.13
N GLN A 211 1.26 -13.49 -10.05
CA GLN A 211 0.43 -13.12 -8.89
C GLN A 211 -1.00 -12.79 -9.35
N PRO A 212 -1.83 -13.79 -9.71
CA PRO A 212 -3.16 -13.57 -10.29
C PRO A 212 -4.10 -12.78 -9.36
N ASP A 213 -3.95 -12.92 -8.05
CA ASP A 213 -4.78 -12.26 -7.03
C ASP A 213 -4.20 -10.93 -6.53
N CYS A 214 -3.02 -10.52 -7.01
CA CYS A 214 -2.38 -9.28 -6.60
C CYS A 214 -3.25 -8.07 -6.98
N VAL A 215 -3.48 -7.17 -6.03
CA VAL A 215 -4.09 -5.86 -6.30
C VAL A 215 -3.07 -4.97 -7.01
N ILE A 216 -3.49 -4.30 -8.06
CA ILE A 216 -2.65 -3.33 -8.77
C ILE A 216 -3.17 -1.93 -8.45
N PHE A 217 -2.36 -1.14 -7.74
CA PHE A 217 -2.55 0.29 -7.65
C PHE A 217 -2.04 0.96 -8.92
N GLY A 218 -2.81 1.87 -9.45
CA GLY A 218 -2.42 2.58 -10.68
C GLY A 218 -2.76 4.06 -10.67
N THR A 219 -1.96 4.78 -11.43
CA THR A 219 -2.14 6.20 -11.73
C THR A 219 -1.87 6.45 -13.22
N LYS A 220 -2.27 7.59 -13.77
CA LYS A 220 -1.98 7.99 -15.16
C LYS A 220 -2.21 6.84 -16.17
N ASN A 221 -1.18 6.54 -16.95
CA ASN A 221 -1.22 5.55 -18.04
C ASN A 221 -1.37 4.10 -17.55
N SER A 222 -1.20 3.83 -16.25
CA SER A 222 -1.45 2.51 -15.65
C SER A 222 -2.92 2.27 -15.26
N TYR A 223 -3.79 3.28 -15.23
CA TYR A 223 -5.19 3.14 -14.86
C TYR A 223 -5.98 2.05 -15.59
N PRO A 224 -5.77 1.80 -16.90
CA PRO A 224 -6.47 0.72 -17.58
C PRO A 224 -6.23 -0.68 -16.98
N PHE A 225 -5.22 -0.82 -16.14
CA PHE A 225 -4.79 -2.06 -15.50
C PHE A 225 -5.02 -2.08 -13.98
N ALA A 226 -5.45 -0.94 -13.43
CA ALA A 226 -5.59 -0.75 -11.99
C ALA A 226 -6.82 -1.47 -11.42
N ASP A 227 -6.64 -2.11 -10.27
CA ASP A 227 -7.74 -2.58 -9.42
C ASP A 227 -8.20 -1.47 -8.47
N VAL A 228 -7.29 -0.56 -8.10
CA VAL A 228 -7.51 0.58 -7.20
C VAL A 228 -6.86 1.84 -7.77
N ARG A 229 -7.45 3.00 -7.50
CA ARG A 229 -6.97 4.28 -8.04
C ARG A 229 -6.36 5.16 -6.97
N TRP A 230 -5.38 5.95 -7.38
CA TRP A 230 -4.90 7.05 -6.58
C TRP A 230 -5.98 8.12 -6.37
N MET A 231 -6.05 8.65 -5.15
CA MET A 231 -7.02 9.69 -4.78
C MET A 231 -6.75 11.07 -5.41
N GLY A 232 -5.56 11.30 -5.94
CA GLY A 232 -5.20 12.57 -6.55
C GLY A 232 -4.56 13.59 -5.61
N ASN A 233 -4.29 13.24 -4.36
CA ASN A 233 -3.56 14.06 -3.39
C ASN A 233 -2.83 13.18 -2.38
N GLU A 234 -1.80 13.73 -1.74
CA GLU A 234 -0.97 13.09 -0.72
C GLU A 234 -1.27 13.60 0.70
N SER A 235 -2.48 14.10 0.91
CA SER A 235 -2.89 14.69 2.19
C SER A 235 -3.68 13.76 3.09
N GLY A 236 -3.93 12.53 2.65
CA GLY A 236 -4.76 11.56 3.36
C GLY A 236 -6.25 11.93 3.36
N LYS A 237 -6.73 12.63 2.32
CA LYS A 237 -8.13 13.09 2.24
C LYS A 237 -8.82 12.56 1.00
N ALA A 238 -9.90 11.83 1.21
CA ALA A 238 -10.83 11.45 0.17
C ALA A 238 -11.89 12.53 -0.10
N GLY A 239 -12.51 12.50 -1.26
CA GLY A 239 -13.67 13.33 -1.59
C GLY A 239 -14.85 13.02 -0.67
N ASP A 240 -15.79 13.98 -0.59
CA ASP A 240 -17.07 13.78 0.06
C ASP A 240 -18.17 14.32 -0.87
N PRO A 241 -18.85 13.43 -1.62
CA PRO A 241 -18.76 11.95 -1.60
C PRO A 241 -17.51 11.38 -2.30
N CYS A 242 -17.14 10.14 -1.94
CA CYS A 242 -16.14 9.34 -2.65
C CYS A 242 -16.78 8.03 -3.16
N TRP A 243 -17.00 7.93 -4.46
CA TRP A 243 -17.59 6.75 -5.09
C TRP A 243 -16.51 5.73 -5.46
N SER A 244 -16.77 4.45 -5.20
CA SER A 244 -15.89 3.36 -5.63
C SER A 244 -15.98 3.08 -7.14
N THR A 245 -17.02 3.63 -7.80
CA THR A 245 -17.14 3.57 -9.25
C THR A 245 -16.56 4.81 -9.91
N THR A 246 -16.07 4.67 -11.13
CA THR A 246 -15.55 5.73 -11.97
C THR A 246 -15.95 5.53 -13.43
N ASP A 247 -15.77 6.54 -14.25
CA ASP A 247 -15.93 6.43 -15.69
C ASP A 247 -14.63 5.89 -16.32
N SER A 248 -14.69 4.76 -16.98
CA SER A 248 -13.51 4.15 -17.63
C SER A 248 -12.87 5.04 -18.71
N VAL A 249 -13.60 6.01 -19.25
CA VAL A 249 -13.07 7.02 -20.17
C VAL A 249 -12.24 8.03 -19.40
N CYS A 250 -12.72 8.52 -18.25
CA CYS A 250 -11.98 9.45 -17.39
C CYS A 250 -10.66 8.85 -16.88
N VAL A 251 -10.68 7.57 -16.55
CA VAL A 251 -9.50 6.82 -16.11
C VAL A 251 -8.45 6.70 -17.24
N ARG A 252 -8.88 6.59 -18.51
CA ARG A 252 -7.99 6.49 -19.67
C ARG A 252 -7.45 7.82 -20.16
N ASP A 253 -8.25 8.89 -20.03
CA ASP A 253 -7.90 10.23 -20.54
C ASP A 253 -7.15 11.08 -19.50
N GLU A 254 -6.74 10.48 -18.37
CA GLU A 254 -5.72 11.06 -17.54
C GLU A 254 -6.10 12.19 -16.62
N TRP A 255 -5.19 12.50 -15.78
CA TRP A 255 -4.91 13.70 -15.01
C TRP A 255 -5.65 15.02 -15.34
N LYS A 256 -6.30 15.13 -16.49
CA LYS A 256 -7.08 16.31 -16.88
C LYS A 256 -8.31 16.50 -16.02
N ASN A 257 -8.72 15.47 -15.29
CA ASN A 257 -9.87 15.53 -14.40
C ASN A 257 -9.51 15.11 -12.98
N TYR A 258 -8.67 15.90 -12.33
CA TYR A 258 -8.21 15.71 -10.96
C TYR A 258 -9.38 15.58 -9.94
N GLU A 259 -10.46 16.32 -10.16
CA GLU A 259 -11.66 16.29 -9.33
C GLU A 259 -12.37 14.93 -9.42
N GLY A 260 -12.42 14.31 -10.60
CA GLY A 260 -13.04 12.99 -10.82
C GLY A 260 -12.26 11.84 -10.15
N LEU A 261 -10.96 11.98 -9.92
CA LEU A 261 -10.17 10.99 -9.18
C LEU A 261 -10.52 10.99 -7.69
N ASN A 262 -10.69 12.17 -7.12
CA ASN A 262 -10.99 12.34 -5.71
C ASN A 262 -12.40 11.85 -5.36
N GLU A 263 -13.40 12.21 -6.16
CA GLU A 263 -14.80 11.91 -5.87
C GLU A 263 -15.29 10.60 -6.50
N GLY A 264 -14.63 10.11 -7.53
CA GLY A 264 -15.15 9.03 -8.38
C GLY A 264 -16.39 9.51 -9.16
N VAL A 265 -17.12 8.56 -9.75
CA VAL A 265 -18.32 8.85 -10.55
C VAL A 265 -19.48 8.00 -10.08
N LYS A 266 -20.56 8.63 -9.61
CA LYS A 266 -21.77 7.92 -9.22
C LYS A 266 -22.38 7.15 -10.41
N GLY A 267 -22.43 5.82 -10.29
CA GLY A 267 -22.97 4.97 -11.36
C GLY A 267 -22.03 4.87 -12.56
N GLY A 268 -20.75 5.16 -12.40
CA GLY A 268 -19.72 4.96 -13.42
C GLY A 268 -19.65 3.51 -13.91
N ASP A 269 -18.99 3.29 -15.04
CA ASP A 269 -18.93 2.00 -15.74
C ASP A 269 -17.74 1.11 -15.34
N ALA A 270 -16.89 1.55 -14.43
CA ALA A 270 -15.78 0.80 -13.86
C ALA A 270 -15.79 0.85 -12.33
N TYR A 271 -15.52 -0.30 -11.66
CA TYR A 271 -15.35 -0.34 -10.21
C TYR A 271 -13.85 -0.26 -9.88
N ILE A 272 -13.39 0.91 -9.47
CA ILE A 272 -11.99 1.20 -9.13
C ILE A 272 -12.00 2.06 -7.87
N PRO A 273 -12.04 1.45 -6.67
CA PRO A 273 -12.08 2.16 -5.40
C PRO A 273 -10.80 2.96 -5.18
N ALA A 274 -10.90 3.97 -4.32
CA ALA A 274 -9.82 4.90 -4.08
C ALA A 274 -8.90 4.46 -2.94
N GLU A 275 -7.60 4.69 -3.11
CA GLU A 275 -6.58 4.65 -2.08
C GLU A 275 -6.08 6.06 -1.80
N THR A 276 -6.04 6.42 -0.52
CA THR A 276 -5.56 7.72 -0.02
C THR A 276 -4.21 7.52 0.62
N ASP A 277 -3.20 8.20 0.16
CA ASP A 277 -1.85 8.11 0.69
C ASP A 277 -1.45 9.37 1.46
N VAL A 278 -0.66 9.18 2.52
CA VAL A 278 -0.08 10.25 3.32
C VAL A 278 1.07 9.72 4.16
N SER A 279 2.09 10.55 4.38
CA SER A 279 3.15 10.20 5.34
C SER A 279 2.80 10.68 6.75
N ILE A 280 3.17 9.88 7.77
CA ILE A 280 3.09 10.28 9.18
C ILE A 280 4.02 11.47 9.48
N ARG A 281 5.03 11.69 8.66
CA ARG A 281 6.00 12.79 8.69
C ARG A 281 5.74 13.78 7.55
N PRO A 282 6.39 14.95 7.54
CA PRO A 282 6.29 15.87 6.41
C PRO A 282 6.80 15.27 5.08
N SER A 283 7.87 14.46 5.15
CA SER A 283 8.52 13.84 4.00
C SER A 283 8.16 12.37 3.86
N TRP A 284 8.35 11.79 2.66
CA TRP A 284 8.17 10.36 2.41
C TRP A 284 9.31 9.53 3.01
N PHE A 285 10.56 9.96 2.86
CA PHE A 285 11.72 9.34 3.50
C PHE A 285 12.00 9.98 4.87
N TYR A 286 12.66 9.23 5.75
CA TYR A 286 13.02 9.70 7.08
C TYR A 286 14.10 10.80 7.05
N HIS A 287 13.84 11.88 7.76
CA HIS A 287 14.80 12.94 8.08
C HIS A 287 14.71 13.26 9.58
N ALA A 288 15.87 13.26 10.26
CA ALA A 288 15.92 13.46 11.72
C ALA A 288 15.37 14.83 12.18
N GLU A 289 15.48 15.85 11.32
CA GLU A 289 14.97 17.20 11.55
C GLU A 289 13.44 17.23 11.62
N GLU A 290 12.79 16.17 11.20
CA GLU A 290 11.34 16.01 11.25
C GLU A 290 10.81 15.32 12.50
N ASP A 291 11.67 14.87 13.40
CA ASP A 291 11.27 14.12 14.60
C ASP A 291 10.27 14.88 15.49
N SER A 292 10.34 16.21 15.50
CA SER A 292 9.38 17.07 16.20
C SER A 292 8.12 17.41 15.39
N ARG A 293 8.02 16.95 14.13
CA ARG A 293 6.93 17.26 13.20
C ARG A 293 6.11 16.03 12.81
N VAL A 294 6.25 14.94 13.53
CA VAL A 294 5.40 13.75 13.38
C VAL A 294 3.96 14.15 13.63
N LYS A 295 3.05 13.77 12.73
CA LYS A 295 1.62 14.07 12.86
C LYS A 295 1.09 13.60 14.21
N SER A 296 0.40 14.49 14.91
CA SER A 296 -0.24 14.20 16.19
C SER A 296 -1.33 13.15 16.04
N VAL A 297 -1.70 12.51 17.14
CA VAL A 297 -2.81 11.53 17.17
C VAL A 297 -4.12 12.17 16.64
N LYS A 298 -4.35 13.46 16.96
CA LYS A 298 -5.53 14.18 16.43
C LYS A 298 -5.49 14.32 14.90
N GLU A 299 -4.34 14.67 14.32
CA GLU A 299 -4.19 14.79 12.87
C GLU A 299 -4.38 13.42 12.20
N LEU A 300 -3.83 12.35 12.77
CA LEU A 300 -4.03 10.98 12.27
C LEU A 300 -5.50 10.55 12.38
N TRP A 301 -6.20 10.94 13.45
CA TRP A 301 -7.63 10.72 13.59
C TRP A 301 -8.43 11.45 12.52
N ASP A 302 -8.13 12.73 12.28
CA ASP A 302 -8.80 13.53 11.26
C ASP A 302 -8.55 12.92 9.85
N ILE A 303 -7.33 12.41 9.59
CA ILE A 303 -6.98 11.71 8.36
C ILE A 303 -7.79 10.42 8.24
N TYR A 304 -7.89 9.58 9.27
CA TYR A 304 -8.70 8.37 9.24
C TYR A 304 -10.17 8.68 8.93
N CYS A 305 -10.74 9.68 9.59
CA CYS A 305 -12.13 10.10 9.35
C CYS A 305 -12.35 10.64 7.93
N THR A 306 -11.38 11.32 7.34
CA THR A 306 -11.48 11.92 6.01
C THR A 306 -10.96 11.01 4.87
N SER A 307 -10.46 9.84 5.18
CA SER A 307 -10.07 8.80 4.22
C SER A 307 -10.99 7.58 4.34
N VAL A 308 -10.83 6.76 5.38
CA VAL A 308 -11.64 5.57 5.63
C VAL A 308 -13.10 5.96 5.84
N GLY A 309 -13.36 7.00 6.64
CA GLY A 309 -14.70 7.54 6.86
C GLY A 309 -15.37 8.09 5.60
N HIS A 310 -14.61 8.41 4.54
CA HIS A 310 -15.07 8.86 3.24
C HIS A 310 -14.97 7.78 2.15
N ASN A 311 -15.03 6.50 2.52
CA ASN A 311 -15.09 5.39 1.57
C ASN A 311 -13.79 5.18 0.75
N SER A 312 -12.62 5.36 1.38
CA SER A 312 -11.30 5.09 0.82
C SER A 312 -10.51 4.15 1.73
N VAL A 313 -9.49 3.49 1.22
CA VAL A 313 -8.48 2.83 2.06
C VAL A 313 -7.34 3.80 2.31
N LEU A 314 -6.86 3.86 3.55
CA LEU A 314 -5.76 4.73 3.95
C LEU A 314 -4.43 4.01 3.82
N LEU A 315 -3.52 4.52 2.99
CA LEU A 315 -2.12 4.13 2.92
C LEU A 315 -1.28 5.12 3.74
N LEU A 316 -0.86 4.71 4.93
CA LEU A 316 -0.10 5.55 5.86
C LEU A 316 1.38 5.19 5.85
N ASN A 317 2.24 6.14 5.49
CA ASN A 317 3.67 5.91 5.41
C ASN A 317 4.38 6.09 6.75
N PHE A 318 5.21 5.11 7.10
CA PHE A 318 6.11 5.07 8.26
C PHE A 318 7.55 4.93 7.76
N PRO A 319 8.28 6.01 7.52
CA PRO A 319 9.63 5.90 6.99
C PRO A 319 10.62 5.40 8.04
N PRO A 320 11.30 4.26 7.82
CA PRO A 320 12.35 3.80 8.71
C PRO A 320 13.54 4.75 8.71
N ASP A 321 14.16 4.94 9.87
CA ASP A 321 15.32 5.80 10.05
C ASP A 321 16.62 5.16 9.49
N ARG A 322 17.75 5.88 9.58
CA ARG A 322 19.06 5.39 9.09
C ARG A 322 19.57 4.13 9.80
N ARG A 323 18.99 3.76 10.94
CA ARG A 323 19.26 2.46 11.58
C ARG A 323 18.51 1.32 10.90
N GLY A 324 17.42 1.61 10.20
CA GLY A 324 16.47 0.66 9.65
C GLY A 324 15.33 0.31 10.62
N LEU A 325 14.96 1.25 11.50
CA LEU A 325 13.92 1.10 12.53
C LEU A 325 12.85 2.18 12.37
N ILE A 326 11.59 1.85 12.67
CA ILE A 326 10.55 2.86 12.83
C ILE A 326 10.84 3.67 14.09
N HIS A 327 10.77 4.99 13.97
CA HIS A 327 11.05 5.88 15.09
C HIS A 327 9.99 5.69 16.21
N PRO A 328 10.39 5.75 17.50
CA PRO A 328 9.48 5.50 18.62
C PRO A 328 8.23 6.41 18.63
N THR A 329 8.37 7.68 18.23
CA THR A 329 7.24 8.62 18.16
C THR A 329 6.22 8.18 17.13
N ASP A 330 6.65 7.70 15.96
CA ASP A 330 5.77 7.23 14.89
C ASP A 330 4.97 6.00 15.35
N SER A 331 5.67 5.04 15.99
CA SER A 331 5.04 3.85 16.58
C SER A 331 4.05 4.20 17.69
N LEU A 332 4.40 5.16 18.58
CA LEU A 332 3.52 5.59 19.66
C LEU A 332 2.25 6.26 19.12
N HIS A 333 2.37 7.19 18.15
CA HIS A 333 1.20 7.90 17.65
C HIS A 333 0.26 6.94 16.87
N ALA A 334 0.81 5.98 16.14
CA ALA A 334 0.01 4.95 15.47
C ALA A 334 -0.75 4.04 16.46
N ALA A 335 -0.10 3.62 17.56
CA ALA A 335 -0.74 2.83 18.60
C ALA A 335 -1.83 3.62 19.35
N LEU A 336 -1.61 4.90 19.61
CA LEU A 336 -2.60 5.77 20.24
C LEU A 336 -3.80 6.06 19.31
N LEU A 337 -3.57 6.16 18.00
CA LEU A 337 -4.67 6.21 17.02
C LEU A 337 -5.53 4.95 17.14
N LYS A 338 -4.91 3.76 17.12
CA LYS A 338 -5.63 2.48 17.27
C LYS A 338 -6.43 2.42 18.55
N GLN A 339 -5.85 2.82 19.68
CA GLN A 339 -6.56 2.88 20.95
C GLN A 339 -7.82 3.75 20.85
N GLY A 340 -7.72 4.96 20.27
CA GLY A 340 -8.86 5.84 20.08
C GLY A 340 -9.93 5.25 19.17
N LEU A 341 -9.53 4.56 18.08
CA LEU A 341 -10.46 3.87 17.18
C LEU A 341 -11.21 2.76 17.91
N ASP A 342 -10.52 1.95 18.73
CA ASP A 342 -11.14 0.87 19.50
C ASP A 342 -12.14 1.43 20.53
N GLU A 343 -11.77 2.45 21.28
CA GLU A 343 -12.65 3.10 22.27
C GLU A 343 -13.91 3.69 21.62
N THR A 344 -13.83 4.10 20.34
CA THR A 344 -14.93 4.75 19.65
C THR A 344 -15.84 3.78 18.91
N PHE A 345 -15.27 2.76 18.24
CA PHE A 345 -16.01 1.92 17.30
C PHE A 345 -16.19 0.48 17.76
N VAL A 346 -15.38 -0.02 18.68
CA VAL A 346 -15.48 -1.39 19.19
C VAL A 346 -16.18 -1.43 20.55
N GLY A 347 -16.05 -0.41 21.37
CA GLY A 347 -16.78 -0.21 22.64
C GLY A 347 -16.22 -1.01 23.78
#